data_fab4e3e3df28a49300b36668867b0c3c
#
_entry.id   fab4e3e3df28a49300b36668867b0c3c
#
_cell.length_a   1.000
_cell.length_b   1.000
_cell.length_c   1.000
_cell.angle_alpha   90.00
_cell.angle_beta   90.00
_cell.angle_gamma   90.00
#
_symmetry.space_group_name_H-M   'P 1'
#
loop_
_entity.id
_entity.type
_entity.pdbx_description
1 polymer ?
#
loop_
_entity_poly.entity_id
_entity_poly.type
_entity_poly.pdbx_seq_one_letter_code
_entity_poly.pdbx_strand_id
1 'polypeptide(L)'
;MRQFPSHPIHPNRTPKRPPFMDILSQMPPRADHRIPYGKDENQFGDLWLPHDTRTKAPVVVFLHGGWWQSTYDLAYTGFLADDLRNHGIAVWSIEYRRLGNPGAGYPGTFLDVANAFEFTRTLAATYPLALDRVITSGHSAGGHLAFWLAGRHHIPETSLLATPKPGLAVHAAISLAGVVDLRLTRDLASGWIFSHDKPLVDDFMGGSPEQVPDHYRAGNPGDLLPLGVPQFLIQGAEDNQVPPDLPARYAANAHAQHDTASVTIIPGADHFDIVDPTSRAWPTIRDIFLRASKP
;
A
#
# COMPACT_ATOMS: atom_id res chain seq x y z
N MET A 1 -35.45 4.37 20.45
CA MET A 1 -34.16 4.90 20.94
C MET A 1 -33.40 3.80 21.64
N ARG A 2 -32.40 3.20 21.02
CA ARG A 2 -31.51 2.21 21.66
C ARG A 2 -30.20 2.93 22.02
N GLN A 3 -29.89 2.95 23.32
CA GLN A 3 -28.64 3.49 23.86
C GLN A 3 -27.49 2.62 23.45
N PHE A 4 -26.44 3.24 22.87
CA PHE A 4 -25.16 2.60 22.62
C PHE A 4 -24.40 2.46 23.95
N PRO A 5 -23.71 1.32 24.20
CA PRO A 5 -22.89 1.18 25.39
C PRO A 5 -21.68 2.11 25.31
N SER A 6 -21.50 2.95 26.33
CA SER A 6 -20.32 3.79 26.54
C SER A 6 -19.11 2.90 26.84
N HIS A 7 -18.10 2.95 25.97
CA HIS A 7 -16.80 2.34 26.28
C HIS A 7 -16.05 3.17 27.33
N PRO A 8 -15.32 2.54 28.26
CA PRO A 8 -14.57 3.25 29.29
C PRO A 8 -13.45 4.08 28.66
N ILE A 9 -13.42 5.36 28.98
CA ILE A 9 -12.36 6.30 28.60
C ILE A 9 -11.13 5.94 29.44
N HIS A 10 -10.06 5.44 28.81
CA HIS A 10 -8.77 5.27 29.46
C HIS A 10 -8.15 6.64 29.79
N PRO A 11 -7.69 6.88 31.06
CA PRO A 11 -7.28 8.21 31.50
C PRO A 11 -5.88 8.68 31.02
N ASN A 12 -5.19 7.94 30.17
CA ASN A 12 -3.83 8.26 29.69
C ASN A 12 -3.76 8.48 28.16
N ARG A 13 -4.78 9.09 27.54
CA ARG A 13 -4.64 9.55 26.16
C ARG A 13 -3.81 10.82 26.12
N THR A 14 -2.61 10.76 25.53
CA THR A 14 -1.94 11.94 24.95
C THR A 14 -2.97 12.75 24.17
N PRO A 15 -2.97 14.11 24.24
CA PRO A 15 -3.94 14.90 23.53
C PRO A 15 -3.93 14.55 22.05
N LYS A 16 -5.10 14.13 21.52
CA LYS A 16 -5.27 13.92 20.07
C LYS A 16 -4.82 15.19 19.36
N ARG A 17 -4.11 15.03 18.24
CA ARG A 17 -3.83 16.14 17.32
C ARG A 17 -5.09 16.99 17.14
N PRO A 18 -4.97 18.31 17.10
CA PRO A 18 -6.08 19.17 16.72
C PRO A 18 -6.65 18.70 15.36
N PRO A 19 -7.99 18.74 15.15
CA PRO A 19 -8.63 18.28 13.92
C PRO A 19 -8.08 18.92 12.63
N PHE A 20 -7.45 20.09 12.71
CA PHE A 20 -6.84 20.79 11.58
C PHE A 20 -5.44 20.28 11.19
N MET A 21 -4.90 19.27 11.88
CA MET A 21 -3.65 18.60 11.55
C MET A 21 -3.87 17.21 10.93
N ASP A 22 -5.09 16.88 10.53
CA ASP A 22 -5.36 15.65 9.79
C ASP A 22 -4.71 15.75 8.39
N ILE A 23 -3.82 14.81 8.09
CA ILE A 23 -3.11 14.73 6.82
C ILE A 23 -4.06 14.70 5.61
N LEU A 24 -5.27 14.16 5.77
CA LEU A 24 -6.28 14.09 4.71
C LEU A 24 -6.89 15.47 4.40
N SER A 25 -6.83 16.42 5.33
CA SER A 25 -7.39 17.77 5.18
C SER A 25 -6.39 18.80 4.71
N GLN A 26 -5.10 18.46 4.65
CA GLN A 26 -4.03 19.37 4.28
C GLN A 26 -3.75 19.31 2.77
N MET A 27 -3.32 20.45 2.21
CA MET A 27 -2.85 20.50 0.83
C MET A 27 -1.42 19.95 0.76
N PRO A 28 -1.19 18.83 0.04
CA PRO A 28 0.16 18.27 -0.07
C PRO A 28 1.07 19.17 -0.94
N PRO A 29 2.38 19.03 -0.80
CA PRO A 29 3.34 19.57 -1.77
C PRO A 29 3.01 19.12 -3.20
N ARG A 30 3.49 19.87 -4.21
CA ARG A 30 3.28 19.49 -5.61
C ARG A 30 4.36 18.52 -6.08
N ALA A 31 3.93 17.47 -6.78
CA ALA A 31 4.83 16.58 -7.51
C ALA A 31 5.56 17.31 -8.64
N ASP A 32 6.72 16.80 -9.06
CA ASP A 32 7.44 17.35 -10.23
C ASP A 32 6.64 17.13 -11.51
N HIS A 33 6.01 15.96 -11.65
CA HIS A 33 5.22 15.62 -12.83
C HIS A 33 3.98 14.81 -12.43
N ARG A 34 2.83 15.09 -13.09
CA ARG A 34 1.68 14.21 -13.14
C ARG A 34 1.61 13.59 -14.54
N ILE A 35 1.70 12.26 -14.63
CA ILE A 35 1.89 11.54 -15.89
C ILE A 35 0.83 10.45 -16.03
N PRO A 36 0.01 10.45 -17.11
CA PRO A 36 -0.90 9.36 -17.38
C PRO A 36 -0.14 8.11 -17.84
N TYR A 37 -0.50 6.95 -17.30
CA TYR A 37 -0.02 5.64 -17.75
C TYR A 37 -1.06 4.85 -18.54
N GLY A 38 -2.28 5.38 -18.64
CA GLY A 38 -3.40 4.79 -19.36
C GLY A 38 -4.35 5.85 -19.93
N LYS A 39 -5.54 5.41 -20.36
CA LYS A 39 -6.54 6.28 -21.02
C LYS A 39 -7.65 6.76 -20.09
N ASP A 40 -7.85 6.08 -18.96
CA ASP A 40 -8.85 6.45 -17.95
C ASP A 40 -8.34 7.63 -17.13
N GLU A 41 -9.24 8.49 -16.67
CA GLU A 41 -8.90 9.67 -15.86
C GLU A 41 -8.22 9.31 -14.52
N ASN A 42 -8.44 8.07 -14.02
CA ASN A 42 -7.79 7.56 -12.81
C ASN A 42 -6.50 6.77 -13.13
N GLN A 43 -6.07 6.70 -14.39
CA GLN A 43 -4.84 6.01 -14.79
C GLN A 43 -3.68 7.01 -14.94
N PHE A 44 -3.26 7.61 -13.84
CA PHE A 44 -2.10 8.51 -13.78
C PHE A 44 -1.29 8.27 -12.50
N GLY A 45 -0.15 8.91 -12.41
CA GLY A 45 0.61 8.97 -11.18
C GLY A 45 1.36 10.29 -11.05
N ASP A 46 1.79 10.57 -9.83
CA ASP A 46 2.61 11.70 -9.47
C ASP A 46 4.05 11.23 -9.27
N LEU A 47 4.97 11.79 -10.06
CA LEU A 47 6.41 11.49 -9.99
C LEU A 47 7.13 12.57 -9.18
N TRP A 48 7.87 12.11 -8.19
CA TRP A 48 8.69 12.90 -7.30
C TRP A 48 10.14 12.50 -7.47
N LEU A 49 11.01 13.45 -7.82
CA LEU A 49 12.40 13.19 -8.12
C LEU A 49 13.31 13.79 -7.05
N PRO A 50 14.40 13.12 -6.63
CA PRO A 50 15.42 13.74 -5.81
C PRO A 50 16.01 14.96 -6.48
N HIS A 51 16.40 15.94 -5.69
CA HIS A 51 17.04 17.15 -6.21
C HIS A 51 18.42 16.88 -6.83
N ASP A 52 19.13 15.86 -6.35
CA ASP A 52 20.38 15.41 -6.95
C ASP A 52 20.12 14.31 -7.99
N THR A 53 20.26 14.65 -9.26
CA THR A 53 20.03 13.75 -10.40
C THR A 53 21.32 13.22 -11.03
N ARG A 54 22.49 13.40 -10.38
CA ARG A 54 23.80 12.92 -10.90
C ARG A 54 23.90 11.40 -10.91
N THR A 55 23.14 10.72 -10.06
CA THR A 55 23.06 9.27 -10.01
C THR A 55 21.61 8.82 -10.16
N LYS A 56 21.41 7.59 -10.64
CA LYS A 56 20.07 7.00 -10.68
C LYS A 56 19.58 6.73 -9.26
N ALA A 57 18.40 7.25 -8.95
CA ALA A 57 17.77 7.09 -7.65
C ALA A 57 17.01 5.76 -7.55
N PRO A 58 17.02 5.06 -6.40
CA PRO A 58 16.04 4.02 -6.13
C PRO A 58 14.63 4.62 -6.25
N VAL A 59 13.67 3.80 -6.68
CA VAL A 59 12.30 4.28 -6.87
C VAL A 59 11.31 3.48 -6.02
N VAL A 60 10.50 4.20 -5.26
CA VAL A 60 9.34 3.66 -4.55
C VAL A 60 8.13 3.84 -5.45
N VAL A 61 7.52 2.72 -5.85
CA VAL A 61 6.19 2.72 -6.48
C VAL A 61 5.18 2.65 -5.34
N PHE A 62 4.49 3.77 -5.10
CA PHE A 62 3.62 3.94 -3.92
C PHE A 62 2.14 3.88 -4.28
N LEU A 63 1.38 3.12 -3.49
CA LEU A 63 -0.05 2.92 -3.64
C LEU A 63 -0.80 3.46 -2.42
N HIS A 64 -1.76 4.34 -2.67
CA HIS A 64 -2.56 4.95 -1.61
C HIS A 64 -3.60 3.98 -1.04
N GLY A 65 -4.11 4.31 0.14
CA GLY A 65 -5.17 3.57 0.84
C GLY A 65 -6.57 4.05 0.49
N GLY A 66 -7.52 3.72 1.37
CA GLY A 66 -8.92 4.15 1.25
C GLY A 66 -9.87 2.99 0.95
N TRP A 67 -9.56 1.77 1.39
CA TRP A 67 -10.40 0.57 1.20
C TRP A 67 -10.82 0.34 -0.26
N TRP A 68 -9.93 0.68 -1.21
CA TRP A 68 -10.16 0.63 -2.67
C TRP A 68 -11.40 1.41 -3.13
N GLN A 69 -11.87 2.42 -2.35
CA GLN A 69 -13.06 3.22 -2.67
C GLN A 69 -12.69 4.55 -3.33
N SER A 70 -13.51 5.00 -4.29
CA SER A 70 -13.27 6.22 -5.08
C SER A 70 -13.42 7.54 -4.28
N THR A 71 -13.83 7.46 -3.03
CA THR A 71 -13.87 8.61 -2.10
C THR A 71 -12.49 9.06 -1.61
N TYR A 72 -11.46 8.25 -1.82
CA TYR A 72 -10.08 8.54 -1.46
C TYR A 72 -9.21 8.54 -2.71
N ASP A 73 -8.16 9.32 -2.71
CA ASP A 73 -7.18 9.43 -3.80
C ASP A 73 -5.75 9.48 -3.27
N LEU A 74 -4.78 9.62 -4.20
CA LEU A 74 -3.36 9.66 -3.87
C LEU A 74 -2.90 10.94 -3.16
N ALA A 75 -3.72 11.99 -3.03
CA ALA A 75 -3.25 13.32 -2.65
C ALA A 75 -2.45 13.33 -1.33
N TYR A 76 -2.95 12.67 -0.28
CA TYR A 76 -2.27 12.66 1.03
C TYR A 76 -0.90 11.99 1.00
N THR A 77 -0.61 11.15 -0.01
CA THR A 77 0.70 10.49 -0.16
C THR A 77 1.81 11.46 -0.55
N GLY A 78 1.45 12.66 -1.04
CA GLY A 78 2.40 13.68 -1.42
C GLY A 78 3.32 14.14 -0.29
N PHE A 79 2.88 14.10 0.97
CA PHE A 79 3.72 14.47 2.10
C PHE A 79 4.89 13.51 2.30
N LEU A 80 4.62 12.20 2.32
CA LEU A 80 5.68 11.20 2.43
C LEU A 80 6.56 11.15 1.18
N ALA A 81 5.98 11.38 0.00
CA ALA A 81 6.72 11.38 -1.24
C ALA A 81 7.73 12.54 -1.29
N ASP A 82 7.33 13.73 -0.81
CA ASP A 82 8.21 14.89 -0.67
C ASP A 82 9.34 14.64 0.33
N ASP A 83 9.07 14.01 1.48
CA ASP A 83 10.12 13.66 2.44
C ASP A 83 11.10 12.64 1.84
N LEU A 84 10.62 11.59 1.18
CA LEU A 84 11.48 10.55 0.60
C LEU A 84 12.37 11.10 -0.53
N ARG A 85 11.85 11.98 -1.42
CA ARG A 85 12.69 12.60 -2.46
C ARG A 85 13.79 13.48 -1.87
N ASN A 86 13.51 14.18 -0.77
CA ASN A 86 14.51 14.98 -0.05
C ASN A 86 15.62 14.11 0.57
N HIS A 87 15.37 12.78 0.69
CA HIS A 87 16.33 11.80 1.15
C HIS A 87 16.91 10.90 0.03
N GLY A 88 16.77 11.33 -1.23
CA GLY A 88 17.41 10.66 -2.37
C GLY A 88 16.65 9.48 -2.95
N ILE A 89 15.37 9.29 -2.60
CA ILE A 89 14.50 8.23 -3.12
C ILE A 89 13.45 8.87 -4.04
N ALA A 90 13.39 8.44 -5.31
CA ALA A 90 12.29 8.82 -6.20
C ALA A 90 10.99 8.12 -5.78
N VAL A 91 9.86 8.79 -5.94
CA VAL A 91 8.54 8.20 -5.67
C VAL A 91 7.67 8.32 -6.91
N TRP A 92 7.10 7.20 -7.35
CA TRP A 92 6.03 7.10 -8.33
C TRP A 92 4.75 6.75 -7.58
N SER A 93 3.99 7.77 -7.14
CA SER A 93 2.71 7.59 -6.44
C SER A 93 1.60 7.41 -7.47
N ILE A 94 0.92 6.27 -7.42
CA ILE A 94 -0.02 5.83 -8.45
C ILE A 94 -1.45 6.08 -8.00
N GLU A 95 -2.25 6.68 -8.90
CA GLU A 95 -3.70 6.64 -8.87
C GLU A 95 -4.18 5.43 -9.67
N TYR A 96 -5.34 4.87 -9.33
CA TYR A 96 -5.91 3.69 -9.98
C TYR A 96 -7.44 3.71 -9.88
N ARG A 97 -8.15 2.98 -10.73
CA ARG A 97 -9.61 2.85 -10.62
C ARG A 97 -9.99 2.11 -9.34
N ARG A 98 -10.93 2.68 -8.59
CA ARG A 98 -11.40 2.22 -7.27
C ARG A 98 -12.89 1.93 -7.34
N LEU A 99 -13.42 1.14 -6.41
CA LEU A 99 -14.85 0.87 -6.27
C LEU A 99 -15.64 2.18 -6.31
N GLY A 100 -16.60 2.26 -7.22
CA GLY A 100 -17.29 3.49 -7.62
C GLY A 100 -16.86 4.02 -9.00
N ASN A 101 -15.68 3.67 -9.51
CA ASN A 101 -15.27 3.96 -10.89
C ASN A 101 -15.65 2.78 -11.81
N PRO A 102 -16.03 3.04 -13.07
CA PRO A 102 -16.34 1.97 -14.04
C PRO A 102 -15.16 1.00 -14.22
N GLY A 103 -15.42 -0.29 -14.10
CA GLY A 103 -14.43 -1.34 -14.33
C GLY A 103 -13.40 -1.50 -13.19
N ALA A 104 -13.62 -0.92 -12.03
CA ALA A 104 -12.79 -1.12 -10.83
C ALA A 104 -13.05 -2.49 -10.16
N GLY A 105 -12.31 -2.75 -9.07
CA GLY A 105 -12.30 -4.05 -8.40
C GLY A 105 -11.51 -5.09 -9.19
N TYR A 106 -11.76 -6.37 -8.92
CA TYR A 106 -11.14 -7.46 -9.66
C TYR A 106 -11.76 -7.60 -11.06
N PRO A 107 -10.99 -7.67 -12.17
CA PRO A 107 -9.54 -7.55 -12.24
C PRO A 107 -9.04 -6.10 -12.49
N GLY A 108 -9.93 -5.12 -12.68
CA GLY A 108 -9.61 -3.82 -13.24
C GLY A 108 -8.61 -3.01 -12.43
N THR A 109 -8.80 -2.90 -11.12
CA THR A 109 -7.86 -2.22 -10.22
C THR A 109 -6.46 -2.86 -10.25
N PHE A 110 -6.40 -4.19 -10.26
CA PHE A 110 -5.13 -4.92 -10.34
C PHE A 110 -4.41 -4.67 -11.66
N LEU A 111 -5.15 -4.64 -12.78
CA LEU A 111 -4.59 -4.33 -14.10
C LEU A 111 -4.05 -2.90 -14.17
N ASP A 112 -4.75 -1.94 -13.58
CA ASP A 112 -4.27 -0.56 -13.51
C ASP A 112 -2.95 -0.47 -12.75
N VAL A 113 -2.90 -1.07 -11.55
CA VAL A 113 -1.72 -1.09 -10.70
C VAL A 113 -0.55 -1.81 -11.38
N ALA A 114 -0.81 -2.94 -12.05
CA ALA A 114 0.20 -3.66 -12.83
C ALA A 114 0.76 -2.82 -13.97
N ASN A 115 -0.11 -2.14 -14.73
CA ASN A 115 0.29 -1.27 -15.84
C ASN A 115 1.11 -0.07 -15.34
N ALA A 116 0.69 0.58 -14.26
CA ALA A 116 1.42 1.69 -13.67
C ALA A 116 2.79 1.27 -13.12
N PHE A 117 2.90 0.06 -12.55
CA PHE A 117 4.15 -0.52 -12.11
C PHE A 117 5.11 -0.77 -13.28
N GLU A 118 4.66 -1.43 -14.35
CA GLU A 118 5.49 -1.65 -15.55
C GLU A 118 5.85 -0.33 -16.26
N PHE A 119 4.98 0.68 -16.19
CA PHE A 119 5.24 2.01 -16.75
C PHE A 119 6.49 2.70 -16.13
N THR A 120 6.94 2.26 -14.96
CA THR A 120 8.21 2.71 -14.37
C THR A 120 9.39 2.53 -15.32
N ARG A 121 9.36 1.52 -16.21
CA ARG A 121 10.38 1.34 -17.27
C ARG A 121 10.39 2.51 -18.25
N THR A 122 9.21 2.98 -18.63
CA THR A 122 9.04 4.15 -19.52
C THR A 122 9.55 5.42 -18.82
N LEU A 123 9.25 5.58 -17.53
CA LEU A 123 9.77 6.70 -16.74
C LEU A 123 11.30 6.67 -16.65
N ALA A 124 11.92 5.49 -16.47
CA ALA A 124 13.36 5.34 -16.38
C ALA A 124 14.10 5.62 -17.70
N ALA A 125 13.41 5.65 -18.84
CA ALA A 125 13.97 6.11 -20.11
C ALA A 125 14.17 7.63 -20.17
N THR A 126 13.42 8.38 -19.34
CA THR A 126 13.43 9.85 -19.32
C THR A 126 14.05 10.40 -18.03
N TYR A 127 13.83 9.73 -16.91
CA TYR A 127 14.24 10.19 -15.59
C TYR A 127 15.31 9.24 -14.99
N PRO A 128 16.21 9.73 -14.11
CA PRO A 128 17.32 8.94 -13.56
C PRO A 128 16.84 7.98 -12.47
N LEU A 129 16.05 6.95 -12.84
CA LEU A 129 15.53 5.92 -11.95
C LEU A 129 16.35 4.64 -12.06
N ALA A 130 16.65 4.03 -10.91
CA ALA A 130 17.39 2.75 -10.79
C ALA A 130 16.40 1.58 -10.79
N LEU A 131 16.25 0.90 -11.94
CA LEU A 131 15.31 -0.22 -12.10
C LEU A 131 15.75 -1.51 -11.38
N ASP A 132 16.96 -1.57 -10.90
CA ASP A 132 17.50 -2.63 -10.04
C ASP A 132 17.15 -2.41 -8.55
N ARG A 133 16.56 -1.25 -8.19
CA ARG A 133 16.17 -0.88 -6.84
C ARG A 133 14.76 -0.31 -6.83
N VAL A 134 13.80 -1.10 -7.35
CA VAL A 134 12.37 -0.76 -7.35
C VAL A 134 11.72 -1.35 -6.10
N ILE A 135 11.19 -0.50 -5.26
CA ILE A 135 10.48 -0.87 -4.04
C ILE A 135 8.99 -0.68 -4.28
N THR A 136 8.18 -1.70 -3.99
CA THR A 136 6.73 -1.53 -3.92
C THR A 136 6.33 -1.16 -2.50
N SER A 137 5.55 -0.10 -2.34
CA SER A 137 5.06 0.30 -1.04
C SER A 137 3.63 0.81 -1.12
N GLY A 138 2.91 0.72 -0.01
CA GLY A 138 1.56 1.26 0.04
C GLY A 138 1.01 1.33 1.45
N HIS A 139 0.02 2.19 1.62
CA HIS A 139 -0.68 2.42 2.86
C HIS A 139 -2.03 1.71 2.87
N SER A 140 -2.39 1.04 3.98
CA SER A 140 -3.73 0.45 4.14
C SER A 140 -4.09 -0.49 2.98
N ALA A 141 -5.18 -0.26 2.26
CA ALA A 141 -5.54 -0.97 1.03
C ALA A 141 -4.44 -0.94 -0.05
N GLY A 142 -3.62 0.13 -0.11
CA GLY A 142 -2.45 0.18 -0.99
C GLY A 142 -1.33 -0.76 -0.57
N GLY A 143 -1.21 -1.09 0.71
CA GLY A 143 -0.28 -2.11 1.20
C GLY A 143 -0.60 -3.51 0.64
N HIS A 144 -1.89 -3.84 0.48
CA HIS A 144 -2.34 -5.03 -0.23
C HIS A 144 -1.78 -5.05 -1.67
N LEU A 145 -2.03 -3.98 -2.43
CA LEU A 145 -1.64 -3.88 -3.83
C LEU A 145 -0.11 -3.89 -4.00
N ALA A 146 0.64 -3.30 -3.06
CA ALA A 146 2.10 -3.30 -3.07
C ALA A 146 2.69 -4.71 -2.86
N PHE A 147 2.13 -5.49 -1.94
CA PHE A 147 2.55 -6.87 -1.69
C PHE A 147 2.08 -7.80 -2.80
N TRP A 148 0.90 -7.55 -3.38
CA TRP A 148 0.44 -8.25 -4.57
C TRP A 148 1.41 -8.06 -5.75
N LEU A 149 1.89 -6.83 -6.01
CA LEU A 149 2.89 -6.56 -7.04
C LEU A 149 4.17 -7.37 -6.84
N ALA A 150 4.63 -7.53 -5.60
CA ALA A 150 5.81 -8.33 -5.29
C ALA A 150 5.60 -9.82 -5.57
N GLY A 151 4.40 -10.36 -5.29
CA GLY A 151 4.06 -11.78 -5.48
C GLY A 151 3.52 -12.15 -6.85
N ARG A 152 3.20 -11.18 -7.73
CA ARG A 152 2.46 -11.44 -8.97
C ARG A 152 3.19 -12.35 -9.98
N HIS A 153 4.49 -12.57 -9.81
CA HIS A 153 5.26 -13.51 -10.66
C HIS A 153 4.86 -14.98 -10.45
N HIS A 154 4.15 -15.29 -9.35
CA HIS A 154 3.56 -16.61 -9.08
C HIS A 154 2.19 -16.80 -9.74
N ILE A 155 1.57 -15.74 -10.27
CA ILE A 155 0.24 -15.82 -10.89
C ILE A 155 0.34 -16.63 -12.18
N PRO A 156 -0.52 -17.66 -12.35
CA PRO A 156 -0.52 -18.50 -13.55
C PRO A 156 -0.71 -17.68 -14.84
N GLU A 157 -0.04 -18.06 -15.92
CA GLU A 157 -0.17 -17.40 -17.24
C GLU A 157 -1.61 -17.41 -17.80
N THR A 158 -2.43 -18.34 -17.35
CA THR A 158 -3.85 -18.41 -17.71
C THR A 158 -4.74 -17.41 -16.97
N SER A 159 -4.22 -16.74 -15.94
CA SER A 159 -4.95 -15.72 -15.19
C SER A 159 -5.05 -14.41 -15.98
N LEU A 160 -6.17 -13.68 -15.76
CA LEU A 160 -6.34 -12.31 -16.26
C LEU A 160 -5.28 -11.34 -15.68
N LEU A 161 -4.70 -11.70 -14.53
CA LEU A 161 -3.67 -10.91 -13.84
C LEU A 161 -2.24 -11.36 -14.14
N ALA A 162 -2.05 -12.23 -15.13
CA ALA A 162 -0.74 -12.76 -15.50
C ALA A 162 0.28 -11.63 -15.79
N THR A 163 1.52 -11.85 -15.35
CA THR A 163 2.60 -10.88 -15.53
C THR A 163 3.22 -11.02 -16.91
N PRO A 164 3.44 -9.91 -17.67
CA PRO A 164 4.29 -9.93 -18.84
C PRO A 164 5.68 -10.46 -18.52
N LYS A 165 6.30 -11.23 -19.43
CA LYS A 165 7.66 -11.76 -19.24
C LYS A 165 8.64 -11.11 -20.21
N PRO A 166 9.79 -10.57 -19.76
CA PRO A 166 10.17 -10.38 -18.35
C PRO A 166 9.43 -9.16 -17.72
N GLY A 167 8.81 -9.35 -16.56
CA GLY A 167 8.23 -8.27 -15.75
C GLY A 167 9.31 -7.40 -15.08
N LEU A 168 8.95 -6.22 -14.63
CA LEU A 168 9.81 -5.39 -13.78
C LEU A 168 10.03 -6.11 -12.44
N ALA A 169 11.29 -6.25 -12.02
CA ALA A 169 11.61 -6.89 -10.75
C ALA A 169 11.33 -5.96 -9.57
N VAL A 170 10.82 -6.53 -8.48
CA VAL A 170 10.69 -5.86 -7.18
C VAL A 170 11.94 -6.17 -6.36
N HIS A 171 12.57 -5.13 -5.78
CA HIS A 171 13.73 -5.27 -4.90
C HIS A 171 13.33 -5.51 -3.45
N ALA A 172 12.27 -4.83 -2.98
CA ALA A 172 11.70 -5.00 -1.64
C ALA A 172 10.23 -4.57 -1.63
N ALA A 173 9.45 -5.07 -0.67
CA ALA A 173 8.07 -4.67 -0.44
C ALA A 173 7.90 -4.05 0.96
N ILE A 174 7.24 -2.88 1.06
CA ILE A 174 7.01 -2.17 2.33
C ILE A 174 5.52 -1.92 2.50
N SER A 175 4.93 -2.45 3.56
CA SER A 175 3.54 -2.24 3.94
C SER A 175 3.46 -1.22 5.08
N LEU A 176 2.71 -0.15 4.87
CA LEU A 176 2.39 0.86 5.88
C LEU A 176 0.96 0.64 6.35
N ALA A 177 0.76 0.03 7.52
CA ALA A 177 -0.56 -0.32 8.06
C ALA A 177 -1.44 -1.07 7.04
N GLY A 178 -0.84 -1.97 6.26
CA GLY A 178 -1.44 -2.53 5.05
C GLY A 178 -2.31 -3.76 5.28
N VAL A 179 -3.31 -3.90 4.41
CA VAL A 179 -4.19 -5.08 4.30
C VAL A 179 -3.47 -6.18 3.50
N VAL A 180 -2.41 -6.76 4.09
CA VAL A 180 -1.48 -7.67 3.38
C VAL A 180 -1.99 -9.09 3.16
N ASP A 181 -3.14 -9.44 3.74
CA ASP A 181 -3.82 -10.71 3.51
C ASP A 181 -5.33 -10.50 3.56
N LEU A 182 -6.00 -10.67 2.42
CA LEU A 182 -7.43 -10.42 2.27
C LEU A 182 -8.27 -11.42 3.05
N ARG A 183 -7.83 -12.69 3.14
CA ARG A 183 -8.56 -13.73 3.89
C ARG A 183 -8.49 -13.46 5.38
N LEU A 184 -7.28 -13.21 5.90
CA LEU A 184 -7.09 -12.84 7.31
C LEU A 184 -7.83 -11.55 7.66
N THR A 185 -7.79 -10.54 6.77
CA THR A 185 -8.49 -9.27 7.00
C THR A 185 -9.99 -9.47 7.07
N ARG A 186 -10.57 -10.26 6.17
CA ARG A 186 -12.00 -10.60 6.16
C ARG A 186 -12.41 -11.31 7.46
N ASP A 187 -11.62 -12.26 7.93
CA ASP A 187 -11.89 -13.01 9.17
C ASP A 187 -11.79 -12.13 10.42
N LEU A 188 -10.80 -11.23 10.45
CA LEU A 188 -10.56 -10.32 11.57
C LEU A 188 -11.50 -9.11 11.56
N ALA A 189 -12.00 -8.69 10.40
CA ALA A 189 -12.89 -7.54 10.27
C ALA A 189 -14.30 -7.79 10.83
N SER A 190 -14.66 -9.04 11.14
CA SER A 190 -15.92 -9.38 11.81
C SER A 190 -15.93 -8.80 13.24
N GLY A 191 -16.49 -7.59 13.40
CA GLY A 191 -16.52 -6.88 14.68
C GLY A 191 -15.81 -5.53 14.71
N TRP A 192 -15.17 -5.12 13.62
CA TRP A 192 -14.53 -3.81 13.48
C TRP A 192 -15.47 -2.75 12.88
N ILE A 193 -15.07 -1.45 13.00
CA ILE A 193 -15.89 -0.26 12.68
C ILE A 193 -16.47 -0.27 11.25
N PHE A 194 -15.87 -1.04 10.33
CA PHE A 194 -16.26 -1.14 8.92
C PHE A 194 -17.01 -2.44 8.56
N SER A 195 -17.56 -3.16 9.54
CA SER A 195 -18.48 -4.27 9.26
C SER A 195 -19.81 -3.72 8.72
N HIS A 196 -19.83 -3.41 7.42
CA HIS A 196 -21.07 -3.22 6.68
C HIS A 196 -21.65 -4.60 6.30
N ASP A 197 -22.93 -4.65 5.90
CA ASP A 197 -23.65 -5.88 5.50
C ASP A 197 -22.93 -6.69 4.39
N LYS A 198 -22.00 -6.05 3.65
CA LYS A 198 -21.06 -6.69 2.74
C LYS A 198 -19.63 -6.36 3.13
N PRO A 199 -18.77 -7.37 3.33
CA PRO A 199 -17.35 -7.14 3.54
C PRO A 199 -16.74 -6.37 2.35
N LEU A 200 -16.07 -5.25 2.59
CA LEU A 200 -15.42 -4.44 1.54
C LEU A 200 -14.43 -5.27 0.70
N VAL A 201 -13.83 -6.28 1.30
CA VAL A 201 -12.96 -7.23 0.60
C VAL A 201 -13.74 -8.02 -0.45
N ASP A 202 -14.96 -8.50 -0.12
CA ASP A 202 -15.79 -9.26 -1.05
C ASP A 202 -16.26 -8.38 -2.22
N ASP A 203 -16.64 -7.13 -1.95
CA ASP A 203 -16.99 -6.18 -3.00
C ASP A 203 -15.81 -5.92 -3.94
N PHE A 204 -14.60 -5.75 -3.38
CA PHE A 204 -13.37 -5.53 -4.15
C PHE A 204 -12.98 -6.75 -4.99
N MET A 205 -13.13 -7.96 -4.45
CA MET A 205 -12.78 -9.22 -5.11
C MET A 205 -13.89 -9.76 -6.02
N GLY A 206 -15.10 -9.18 -5.95
CA GLY A 206 -16.27 -9.62 -6.71
C GLY A 206 -17.02 -10.80 -6.11
N GLY A 207 -16.74 -11.14 -4.84
CA GLY A 207 -17.38 -12.21 -4.08
C GLY A 207 -16.53 -12.73 -2.94
N SER A 208 -17.08 -13.65 -2.15
CA SER A 208 -16.33 -14.31 -1.06
C SER A 208 -15.28 -15.30 -1.61
N PRO A 209 -14.31 -15.73 -0.78
CA PRO A 209 -13.33 -16.74 -1.18
C PRO A 209 -13.92 -18.04 -1.68
N GLU A 210 -15.12 -18.41 -1.21
CA GLU A 210 -15.85 -19.61 -1.62
C GLU A 210 -16.54 -19.42 -2.98
N GLN A 211 -17.00 -18.19 -3.28
CA GLN A 211 -17.67 -17.84 -4.53
C GLN A 211 -16.70 -17.62 -5.68
N VAL A 212 -15.55 -16.96 -5.39
CA VAL A 212 -14.55 -16.58 -6.39
C VAL A 212 -13.13 -17.02 -5.97
N PRO A 213 -12.89 -18.33 -5.73
CA PRO A 213 -11.62 -18.82 -5.19
C PRO A 213 -10.41 -18.45 -6.07
N ASP A 214 -10.59 -18.38 -7.39
CA ASP A 214 -9.53 -18.04 -8.34
C ASP A 214 -9.10 -16.56 -8.24
N HIS A 215 -10.05 -15.66 -7.92
CA HIS A 215 -9.73 -14.27 -7.70
C HIS A 215 -8.81 -14.09 -6.48
N TYR A 216 -9.11 -14.79 -5.37
CA TYR A 216 -8.26 -14.75 -4.17
C TYR A 216 -6.90 -15.39 -4.43
N ARG A 217 -6.84 -16.54 -5.12
CA ARG A 217 -5.55 -17.15 -5.49
C ARG A 217 -4.65 -16.23 -6.30
N ALA A 218 -5.24 -15.39 -7.16
CA ALA A 218 -4.50 -14.46 -7.99
C ALA A 218 -4.32 -13.05 -7.38
N GLY A 219 -5.21 -12.65 -6.46
CA GLY A 219 -5.25 -11.27 -5.93
C GLY A 219 -4.84 -11.14 -4.46
N ASN A 220 -4.78 -12.23 -3.68
CA ASN A 220 -4.39 -12.17 -2.28
C ASN A 220 -2.89 -12.38 -2.09
N PRO A 221 -2.12 -11.43 -1.53
CA PRO A 221 -0.69 -11.63 -1.28
C PRO A 221 -0.35 -12.84 -0.42
N GLY A 222 -1.21 -13.19 0.56
CA GLY A 222 -1.04 -14.38 1.38
C GLY A 222 -1.08 -15.69 0.59
N ASP A 223 -1.85 -15.73 -0.53
CA ASP A 223 -1.93 -16.89 -1.43
C ASP A 223 -0.76 -16.93 -2.45
N LEU A 224 0.02 -15.83 -2.55
CA LEU A 224 1.18 -15.70 -3.45
C LEU A 224 2.53 -15.90 -2.73
N LEU A 225 2.54 -16.23 -1.46
CA LEU A 225 3.77 -16.54 -0.72
C LEU A 225 4.44 -17.82 -1.28
N PRO A 226 5.79 -17.88 -1.27
CA PRO A 226 6.76 -16.87 -0.86
C PRO A 226 6.90 -15.74 -1.89
N LEU A 227 6.98 -14.46 -1.47
CA LEU A 227 7.18 -13.35 -2.42
C LEU A 227 8.61 -13.30 -2.98
N GLY A 228 9.57 -13.90 -2.29
CA GLY A 228 10.95 -14.01 -2.71
C GLY A 228 11.76 -12.71 -2.65
N VAL A 229 11.25 -11.68 -1.94
CA VAL A 229 11.90 -10.39 -1.72
C VAL A 229 11.82 -10.00 -0.24
N PRO A 230 12.73 -9.14 0.27
CA PRO A 230 12.61 -8.59 1.62
C PRO A 230 11.27 -7.86 1.83
N GLN A 231 10.56 -8.22 2.90
CA GLN A 231 9.25 -7.68 3.25
C GLN A 231 9.33 -6.94 4.58
N PHE A 232 8.83 -5.70 4.60
CA PHE A 232 8.79 -4.84 5.78
C PHE A 232 7.33 -4.47 6.07
N LEU A 233 6.80 -4.95 7.20
CA LEU A 233 5.43 -4.65 7.63
C LEU A 233 5.49 -3.69 8.81
N ILE A 234 4.98 -2.48 8.63
CA ILE A 234 5.01 -1.41 9.63
C ILE A 234 3.57 -1.13 10.07
N GLN A 235 3.32 -1.17 11.37
CA GLN A 235 1.98 -1.04 11.94
C GLN A 235 2.00 -0.13 13.15
N GLY A 236 0.98 0.75 13.27
CA GLY A 236 0.73 1.51 14.47
C GLY A 236 0.11 0.64 15.57
N ALA A 237 0.60 0.76 16.80
CA ALA A 237 0.03 0.00 17.93
C ALA A 237 -1.40 0.45 18.28
N GLU A 238 -1.78 1.68 17.93
CA GLU A 238 -3.11 2.26 18.18
C GLU A 238 -3.97 2.32 16.90
N ASP A 239 -3.58 1.57 15.86
CA ASP A 239 -4.35 1.47 14.62
C ASP A 239 -5.74 0.90 14.91
N ASN A 240 -6.77 1.62 14.48
CA ASN A 240 -8.17 1.24 14.63
C ASN A 240 -8.88 0.96 13.30
N GLN A 241 -8.13 0.95 12.18
CA GLN A 241 -8.63 0.72 10.83
C GLN A 241 -8.26 -0.68 10.33
N VAL A 242 -7.01 -1.09 10.58
CA VAL A 242 -6.48 -2.41 10.21
C VAL A 242 -6.07 -3.13 11.48
N PRO A 243 -6.48 -4.41 11.66
CA PRO A 243 -6.16 -5.18 12.85
C PRO A 243 -4.66 -5.20 13.15
N PRO A 244 -4.20 -4.78 14.35
CA PRO A 244 -2.78 -4.64 14.65
C PRO A 244 -2.03 -5.98 14.72
N ASP A 245 -2.72 -7.11 14.79
CA ASP A 245 -2.15 -8.46 14.75
C ASP A 245 -2.02 -9.04 13.32
N LEU A 246 -2.64 -8.40 12.32
CA LEU A 246 -2.57 -8.83 10.92
C LEU A 246 -1.13 -8.98 10.39
N PRO A 247 -0.22 -8.00 10.57
CA PRO A 247 1.15 -8.13 10.08
C PRO A 247 1.91 -9.28 10.72
N ALA A 248 1.68 -9.55 12.02
CA ALA A 248 2.33 -10.66 12.71
C ALA A 248 1.85 -12.03 12.19
N ARG A 249 0.55 -12.18 11.93
CA ARG A 249 -0.02 -13.40 11.34
C ARG A 249 0.48 -13.62 9.92
N TYR A 250 0.48 -12.57 9.10
CA TYR A 250 1.04 -12.64 7.74
C TYR A 250 2.52 -13.05 7.77
N ALA A 251 3.35 -12.40 8.60
CA ALA A 251 4.77 -12.72 8.72
C ALA A 251 5.01 -14.17 9.18
N ALA A 252 4.18 -14.69 10.09
CA ALA A 252 4.24 -16.10 10.49
C ALA A 252 3.99 -17.04 9.30
N ASN A 253 3.00 -16.72 8.45
CA ASN A 253 2.73 -17.50 7.24
C ASN A 253 3.88 -17.40 6.23
N ALA A 254 4.48 -16.22 6.05
CA ALA A 254 5.65 -16.04 5.18
C ALA A 254 6.84 -16.86 5.67
N HIS A 255 7.16 -16.79 6.96
CA HIS A 255 8.25 -17.59 7.57
C HIS A 255 8.02 -19.10 7.42
N ALA A 256 6.78 -19.56 7.58
CA ALA A 256 6.44 -20.97 7.38
C ALA A 256 6.71 -21.46 5.94
N GLN A 257 6.75 -20.53 4.98
CA GLN A 257 7.10 -20.77 3.59
C GLN A 257 8.54 -20.35 3.24
N HIS A 258 9.39 -20.18 4.25
CA HIS A 258 10.81 -19.82 4.11
C HIS A 258 11.03 -18.44 3.44
N ASP A 259 10.05 -17.54 3.55
CA ASP A 259 10.16 -16.17 3.04
C ASP A 259 10.61 -15.19 4.13
N THR A 260 11.12 -14.02 3.72
CA THR A 260 11.68 -13.02 4.62
C THR A 260 10.70 -11.90 4.87
N ALA A 261 10.10 -11.87 6.06
CA ALA A 261 9.18 -10.82 6.49
C ALA A 261 9.56 -10.28 7.87
N SER A 262 9.66 -8.97 8.01
CA SER A 262 9.94 -8.30 9.28
C SER A 262 8.78 -7.40 9.68
N VAL A 263 8.41 -7.42 10.96
CA VAL A 263 7.32 -6.62 11.52
C VAL A 263 7.88 -5.56 12.46
N THR A 264 7.43 -4.32 12.27
CA THR A 264 7.75 -3.19 13.13
C THR A 264 6.44 -2.59 13.67
N ILE A 265 6.18 -2.77 14.95
CA ILE A 265 5.05 -2.14 15.64
C ILE A 265 5.53 -0.83 16.25
N ILE A 266 4.87 0.29 15.95
CA ILE A 266 5.24 1.61 16.44
C ILE A 266 4.31 2.02 17.59
N PRO A 267 4.82 2.10 18.82
CA PRO A 267 4.02 2.46 19.99
C PRO A 267 3.43 3.88 19.84
N GLY A 268 2.16 4.02 20.22
CA GLY A 268 1.45 5.31 20.21
C GLY A 268 1.12 5.88 18.85
N ALA A 269 1.40 5.15 17.76
CA ALA A 269 1.04 5.55 16.41
C ALA A 269 -0.32 4.97 16.02
N ASP A 270 -1.16 5.78 15.38
CA ASP A 270 -2.40 5.35 14.75
C ASP A 270 -2.22 5.02 13.25
N HIS A 271 -3.34 4.79 12.55
CA HIS A 271 -3.34 4.42 11.13
C HIS A 271 -2.68 5.46 10.22
N PHE A 272 -2.88 6.76 10.48
CA PHE A 272 -2.36 7.85 9.65
C PHE A 272 -1.01 8.40 10.12
N ASP A 273 -0.64 8.21 11.39
CA ASP A 273 0.72 8.53 11.87
C ASP A 273 1.81 7.80 11.08
N ILE A 274 1.46 6.63 10.51
CA ILE A 274 2.37 5.78 9.72
C ILE A 274 2.75 6.42 8.37
N VAL A 275 1.95 7.34 7.85
CA VAL A 275 2.20 8.01 6.55
C VAL A 275 2.43 9.51 6.68
N ASP A 276 2.45 10.03 7.90
CA ASP A 276 2.63 11.45 8.17
C ASP A 276 4.09 11.77 8.54
N PRO A 277 4.85 12.49 7.69
CA PRO A 277 6.24 12.85 7.99
C PRO A 277 6.42 13.75 9.22
N THR A 278 5.35 14.37 9.71
CA THR A 278 5.39 15.17 10.94
C THR A 278 5.14 14.35 12.21
N SER A 279 4.75 13.07 12.06
CA SER A 279 4.52 12.17 13.18
C SER A 279 5.82 11.73 13.85
N ARG A 280 5.72 11.31 15.12
CA ARG A 280 6.86 10.70 15.84
C ARG A 280 7.24 9.32 15.30
N ALA A 281 6.35 8.67 14.55
CA ALA A 281 6.57 7.40 13.91
C ALA A 281 7.53 7.50 12.72
N TRP A 282 7.48 8.62 11.99
CA TRP A 282 8.08 8.78 10.68
C TRP A 282 9.60 8.56 10.62
N PRO A 283 10.44 9.03 11.54
CA PRO A 283 11.88 8.77 11.48
C PRO A 283 12.22 7.29 11.37
N THR A 284 11.54 6.42 12.14
CA THR A 284 11.72 4.97 12.07
C THR A 284 11.28 4.40 10.71
N ILE A 285 10.17 4.91 10.19
CA ILE A 285 9.60 4.47 8.90
C ILE A 285 10.54 4.87 7.76
N ARG A 286 10.97 6.13 7.72
CA ARG A 286 11.93 6.62 6.73
C ARG A 286 13.23 5.82 6.74
N ASP A 287 13.76 5.47 7.90
CA ASP A 287 14.98 4.66 8.01
C ASP A 287 14.80 3.26 7.42
N ILE A 288 13.57 2.69 7.45
CA ILE A 288 13.27 1.43 6.77
C ILE A 288 13.32 1.62 5.25
N PHE A 289 12.73 2.68 4.70
CA PHE A 289 12.83 3.01 3.27
C PHE A 289 14.28 3.19 2.84
N LEU A 290 15.08 3.93 3.60
CA LEU A 290 16.50 4.16 3.33
C LEU A 290 17.33 2.86 3.36
N ARG A 291 17.02 1.93 4.26
CA ARG A 291 17.68 0.61 4.28
C ARG A 291 17.26 -0.26 3.11
N ALA A 292 15.97 -0.31 2.82
CA ALA A 292 15.42 -1.10 1.72
C ALA A 292 15.88 -0.60 0.33
N SER A 293 16.29 0.67 0.22
CA SER A 293 16.77 1.27 -1.03
C SER A 293 18.26 1.05 -1.33
N LYS A 294 18.99 0.40 -0.42
CA LYS A 294 20.42 0.08 -0.64
C LYS A 294 20.56 -1.07 -1.63
N PRO A 295 21.70 -1.12 -2.39
CA PRO A 295 22.02 -2.24 -3.26
C PRO A 295 22.09 -3.56 -2.53
#